data_cc3f55506795ba3d23bc055d0c9f85ed
#
_entry.id   cc3f55506795ba3d23bc055d0c9f85ed
#
_cell.length_a   1.000
_cell.length_b   1.000
_cell.length_c   1.000
_cell.angle_alpha   90.00
_cell.angle_beta   90.00
_cell.angle_gamma   90.00
#
_symmetry.space_group_name_H-M   'P 1'
#
loop_
_entity.id
_entity.type
_entity.pdbx_description
1 polymer ?
#
loop_
_entity_poly.entity_id
_entity_poly.type
_entity_poly.pdbx_seq_one_letter_code
_entity_poly.pdbx_strand_id
1 'polypeptide(L)'
;MMQSETPRRAALVTGGARGIGRAACLALAAEGMDIAVNYAGSAAAAEQTAADCRALGVQAVALQADVRRPEACKQLVEDAAAAFGRLDVLVNNAGVTADKLLLQMTEADFDAVIETNLKGAFFCTKAAARLMMRQRYGRIISVSSVVGLHGNAGQVNYAASKAGLIGLMKSVAKEYASRGVTANTVAPGFITTDMTAAMPEAARAAASAAIPMGKPGRPEDVAAAIAFLAGERTGYITGQLLCIDGGMGM
;
A
#
# COMPACT_ATOMS: atom_id res chain seq x y z
N MET A 1 34.86 -7.09 -20.64
CA MET A 1 34.41 -5.98 -19.79
C MET A 1 33.01 -6.37 -19.30
N MET A 2 32.87 -6.84 -18.06
CA MET A 2 31.54 -7.03 -17.47
C MET A 2 30.93 -5.64 -17.30
N GLN A 3 29.88 -5.33 -18.04
CA GLN A 3 29.06 -4.16 -17.76
C GLN A 3 28.52 -4.35 -16.34
N SER A 4 28.87 -3.46 -15.41
CA SER A 4 28.23 -3.40 -14.11
C SER A 4 26.77 -3.03 -14.35
N GLU A 5 25.89 -4.04 -14.41
CA GLU A 5 24.47 -3.77 -14.42
C GLU A 5 24.14 -2.95 -13.17
N THR A 6 23.59 -1.78 -13.36
CA THR A 6 23.10 -0.96 -12.26
C THR A 6 22.08 -1.82 -11.50
N PRO A 7 22.24 -2.02 -10.19
CA PRO A 7 21.32 -2.87 -9.44
C PRO A 7 19.89 -2.37 -9.62
N ARG A 8 18.97 -3.29 -9.94
CA ARG A 8 17.55 -2.97 -10.12
C ARG A 8 17.00 -2.33 -8.86
N ARG A 9 16.04 -1.44 -9.01
CA ARG A 9 15.31 -0.90 -7.87
C ARG A 9 14.47 -2.00 -7.23
N ALA A 10 14.27 -1.90 -5.93
CA ALA A 10 13.55 -2.89 -5.15
C ALA A 10 12.33 -2.27 -4.43
N ALA A 11 11.22 -2.98 -4.43
CA ALA A 11 9.97 -2.57 -3.80
C ALA A 11 9.49 -3.59 -2.77
N LEU A 12 9.03 -3.11 -1.62
CA LEU A 12 8.30 -3.88 -0.62
C LEU A 12 6.82 -3.47 -0.65
N VAL A 13 5.93 -4.45 -0.83
CA VAL A 13 4.47 -4.23 -0.77
C VAL A 13 3.88 -4.98 0.40
N THR A 14 3.35 -4.28 1.40
CA THR A 14 2.66 -4.92 2.52
C THR A 14 1.28 -5.39 2.10
N GLY A 15 0.89 -6.61 2.52
CA GLY A 15 -0.36 -7.22 2.06
C GLY A 15 -0.39 -7.49 0.56
N GLY A 16 0.75 -7.88 -0.04
CA GLY A 16 0.94 -8.05 -1.47
C GLY A 16 0.34 -9.32 -2.07
N ALA A 17 -0.28 -10.20 -1.25
CA ALA A 17 -0.74 -11.51 -1.71
C ALA A 17 -2.00 -11.48 -2.59
N ARG A 18 -2.82 -10.44 -2.54
CA ARG A 18 -4.12 -10.34 -3.26
C ARG A 18 -4.56 -8.89 -3.49
N GLY A 19 -5.62 -8.72 -4.27
CA GLY A 19 -6.28 -7.42 -4.50
C GLY A 19 -5.33 -6.34 -4.99
N ILE A 20 -5.47 -5.13 -4.44
CA ILE A 20 -4.64 -3.97 -4.81
C ILE A 20 -3.15 -4.24 -4.56
N GLY A 21 -2.80 -4.92 -3.47
CA GLY A 21 -1.40 -5.24 -3.15
C GLY A 21 -0.75 -6.13 -4.21
N ARG A 22 -1.46 -7.19 -4.66
CA ARG A 22 -0.99 -8.04 -5.76
C ARG A 22 -0.83 -7.27 -7.06
N ALA A 23 -1.84 -6.47 -7.42
CA ALA A 23 -1.78 -5.65 -8.63
C ALA A 23 -0.62 -4.64 -8.57
N ALA A 24 -0.34 -4.05 -7.41
CA ALA A 24 0.81 -3.18 -7.20
C ALA A 24 2.14 -3.93 -7.37
N CYS A 25 2.27 -5.16 -6.83
CA CYS A 25 3.46 -5.99 -7.04
C CYS A 25 3.72 -6.22 -8.54
N LEU A 26 2.69 -6.61 -9.29
CA LEU A 26 2.80 -6.87 -10.72
C LEU A 26 3.12 -5.60 -11.53
N ALA A 27 2.48 -4.48 -11.22
CA ALA A 27 2.75 -3.21 -11.88
C ALA A 27 4.19 -2.73 -11.65
N LEU A 28 4.70 -2.83 -10.41
CA LEU A 28 6.08 -2.47 -10.08
C LEU A 28 7.09 -3.44 -10.72
N ALA A 29 6.77 -4.73 -10.80
CA ALA A 29 7.57 -5.73 -11.50
C ALA A 29 7.65 -5.44 -13.01
N ALA A 30 6.55 -5.03 -13.64
CA ALA A 30 6.52 -4.62 -15.04
C ALA A 30 7.39 -3.38 -15.33
N GLU A 31 7.59 -2.50 -14.32
CA GLU A 31 8.55 -1.39 -14.36
C GLU A 31 10.01 -1.83 -14.08
N GLY A 32 10.27 -3.13 -14.01
CA GLY A 32 11.61 -3.70 -13.82
C GLY A 32 12.14 -3.67 -12.39
N MET A 33 11.29 -3.52 -11.38
CA MET A 33 11.67 -3.55 -9.96
C MET A 33 11.66 -4.96 -9.40
N ASP A 34 12.61 -5.29 -8.54
CA ASP A 34 12.60 -6.50 -7.73
C ASP A 34 11.56 -6.36 -6.59
N ILE A 35 10.82 -7.42 -6.27
CA ILE A 35 9.61 -7.32 -5.44
C ILE A 35 9.69 -8.19 -4.18
N ALA A 36 9.53 -7.57 -3.01
CA ALA A 36 9.23 -8.25 -1.77
C ALA A 36 7.71 -8.22 -1.52
N VAL A 37 7.09 -9.39 -1.57
CA VAL A 37 5.65 -9.57 -1.35
C VAL A 37 5.43 -9.92 0.11
N ASN A 38 4.96 -8.97 0.92
CA ASN A 38 4.63 -9.29 2.32
C ASN A 38 3.22 -9.88 2.44
N TYR A 39 3.11 -10.83 3.36
CA TYR A 39 1.85 -11.45 3.77
C TYR A 39 1.84 -11.78 5.27
N ALA A 40 0.66 -11.90 5.87
CA ALA A 40 0.51 -12.37 7.26
C ALA A 40 0.12 -13.85 7.31
N GLY A 41 -0.92 -14.28 6.61
CA GLY A 41 -1.47 -15.64 6.69
C GLY A 41 -1.55 -16.42 5.39
N SER A 42 -1.52 -15.76 4.23
CA SER A 42 -1.79 -16.41 2.93
C SER A 42 -0.49 -16.72 2.17
N ALA A 43 0.30 -17.69 2.66
CA ALA A 43 1.60 -18.03 2.09
C ALA A 43 1.51 -18.45 0.60
N ALA A 44 0.58 -19.35 0.26
CA ALA A 44 0.42 -19.81 -1.11
C ALA A 44 0.07 -18.68 -2.10
N ALA A 45 -0.81 -17.75 -1.71
CA ALA A 45 -1.17 -16.61 -2.54
C ALA A 45 -0.02 -15.60 -2.69
N ALA A 46 0.77 -15.40 -1.64
CA ALA A 46 1.96 -14.54 -1.70
C ALA A 46 3.04 -15.15 -2.60
N GLU A 47 3.29 -16.44 -2.50
CA GLU A 47 4.24 -17.14 -3.37
C GLU A 47 3.78 -17.15 -4.83
N GLN A 48 2.47 -17.31 -5.09
CA GLN A 48 1.94 -17.17 -6.45
C GLN A 48 2.19 -15.75 -7.00
N THR A 49 1.95 -14.71 -6.19
CA THR A 49 2.24 -13.33 -6.60
C THR A 49 3.74 -13.13 -6.89
N ALA A 50 4.62 -13.70 -6.05
CA ALA A 50 6.06 -13.64 -6.28
C ALA A 50 6.46 -14.39 -7.55
N ALA A 51 5.86 -15.57 -7.82
CA ALA A 51 6.08 -16.33 -9.04
C ALA A 51 5.65 -15.54 -10.28
N ASP A 52 4.49 -14.88 -10.23
CA ASP A 52 4.00 -14.04 -11.33
C ASP A 52 4.92 -12.85 -11.58
N CYS A 53 5.47 -12.22 -10.53
CA CYS A 53 6.48 -11.17 -10.67
C CYS A 53 7.76 -11.71 -11.33
N ARG A 54 8.25 -12.89 -10.91
CA ARG A 54 9.42 -13.53 -11.53
C ARG A 54 9.20 -13.85 -13.01
N ALA A 55 7.98 -14.19 -13.42
CA ALA A 55 7.63 -14.38 -14.82
C ALA A 55 7.75 -13.11 -15.67
N LEU A 56 7.72 -11.93 -15.04
CA LEU A 56 8.00 -10.62 -15.68
C LEU A 56 9.50 -10.30 -15.76
N GLY A 57 10.38 -11.22 -15.35
CA GLY A 57 11.83 -11.11 -15.51
C GLY A 57 12.56 -10.37 -14.37
N VAL A 58 11.92 -10.15 -13.23
CA VAL A 58 12.52 -9.56 -12.03
C VAL A 58 12.75 -10.62 -10.94
N GLN A 59 13.53 -10.28 -9.91
CA GLN A 59 13.57 -11.10 -8.70
C GLN A 59 12.34 -10.82 -7.84
N ALA A 60 11.81 -11.86 -7.18
CA ALA A 60 10.72 -11.66 -6.23
C ALA A 60 10.76 -12.73 -5.13
N VAL A 61 10.47 -12.28 -3.90
CA VAL A 61 10.40 -13.10 -2.69
C VAL A 61 9.12 -12.85 -1.92
N ALA A 62 8.57 -13.90 -1.30
CA ALA A 62 7.45 -13.77 -0.37
C ALA A 62 7.98 -13.74 1.07
N LEU A 63 7.62 -12.70 1.84
CA LEU A 63 8.09 -12.48 3.20
C LEU A 63 6.91 -12.45 4.18
N GLN A 64 6.92 -13.38 5.15
CA GLN A 64 5.88 -13.41 6.17
C GLN A 64 6.18 -12.42 7.29
N ALA A 65 5.25 -11.49 7.55
CA ALA A 65 5.30 -10.63 8.73
C ALA A 65 3.91 -10.10 9.06
N ASP A 66 3.61 -10.05 10.36
CA ASP A 66 2.41 -9.35 10.88
C ASP A 66 2.80 -7.88 11.15
N VAL A 67 2.27 -6.97 10.33
CA VAL A 67 2.55 -5.54 10.42
C VAL A 67 2.06 -4.86 11.71
N ARG A 68 1.24 -5.54 12.51
CA ARG A 68 0.85 -5.05 13.84
C ARG A 68 2.01 -5.06 14.85
N ARG A 69 3.05 -5.83 14.57
CA ARG A 69 4.20 -6.04 15.45
C ARG A 69 5.40 -5.18 15.00
N PRO A 70 5.84 -4.20 15.81
CA PRO A 70 6.91 -3.27 15.43
C PRO A 70 8.21 -3.96 15.00
N GLU A 71 8.62 -5.00 15.74
CA GLU A 71 9.84 -5.76 15.46
C GLU A 71 9.72 -6.55 14.14
N ALA A 72 8.53 -7.11 13.87
CA ALA A 72 8.27 -7.80 12.61
C ALA A 72 8.29 -6.83 11.40
N CYS A 73 7.79 -5.60 11.56
CA CYS A 73 7.91 -4.57 10.53
C CYS A 73 9.36 -4.18 10.24
N LYS A 74 10.17 -4.03 11.30
CA LYS A 74 11.59 -3.72 11.15
C LYS A 74 12.30 -4.86 10.42
N GLN A 75 12.12 -6.11 10.87
CA GLN A 75 12.72 -7.28 10.26
C GLN A 75 12.29 -7.45 8.79
N LEU A 76 11.00 -7.28 8.49
CA LEU A 76 10.46 -7.33 7.14
C LEU A 76 11.19 -6.37 6.19
N VAL A 77 11.40 -5.13 6.63
CA VAL A 77 12.10 -4.12 5.82
C VAL A 77 13.59 -4.46 5.65
N GLU A 78 14.24 -4.99 6.70
CA GLU A 78 15.62 -5.44 6.66
C GLU A 78 15.78 -6.67 5.74
N ASP A 79 14.87 -7.64 5.80
CA ASP A 79 14.86 -8.82 4.93
C ASP A 79 14.64 -8.46 3.47
N ALA A 80 13.69 -7.55 3.19
CA ALA A 80 13.45 -7.05 1.83
C ALA A 80 14.70 -6.34 1.27
N ALA A 81 15.35 -5.51 2.07
CA ALA A 81 16.58 -4.83 1.67
C ALA A 81 17.74 -5.81 1.49
N ALA A 82 17.84 -6.84 2.33
CA ALA A 82 18.90 -7.86 2.24
C ALA A 82 18.72 -8.73 0.98
N ALA A 83 17.49 -9.07 0.62
CA ALA A 83 17.19 -9.89 -0.56
C ALA A 83 17.70 -9.27 -1.88
N PHE A 84 17.68 -7.92 -1.98
CA PHE A 84 17.99 -7.22 -3.23
C PHE A 84 19.18 -6.24 -3.10
N GLY A 85 19.77 -6.12 -1.90
CA GLY A 85 20.87 -5.18 -1.62
C GLY A 85 20.43 -3.73 -1.46
N ARG A 86 19.13 -3.42 -1.63
CA ARG A 86 18.53 -2.08 -1.55
C ARG A 86 17.03 -2.13 -1.31
N LEU A 87 16.44 -1.02 -0.90
CA LEU A 87 14.98 -0.85 -0.86
C LEU A 87 14.64 0.58 -1.31
N ASP A 88 13.97 0.70 -2.45
CA ASP A 88 13.68 1.99 -3.09
C ASP A 88 12.22 2.42 -2.95
N VAL A 89 11.32 1.45 -2.88
CA VAL A 89 9.89 1.69 -2.82
C VAL A 89 9.28 0.92 -1.65
N LEU A 90 8.49 1.60 -0.83
CA LEU A 90 7.62 0.99 0.17
C LEU A 90 6.16 1.31 -0.19
N VAL A 91 5.35 0.27 -0.37
CA VAL A 91 3.90 0.39 -0.51
C VAL A 91 3.22 -0.13 0.76
N ASN A 92 2.71 0.77 1.59
CA ASN A 92 1.88 0.44 2.75
C ASN A 92 0.46 0.18 2.26
N ASN A 93 0.15 -1.09 1.98
CA ASN A 93 -1.15 -1.52 1.48
C ASN A 93 -1.88 -2.44 2.47
N ALA A 94 -1.18 -3.13 3.37
CA ALA A 94 -1.81 -4.00 4.36
C ALA A 94 -2.94 -3.28 5.11
N GLY A 95 -4.10 -3.91 5.19
CA GLY A 95 -5.26 -3.34 5.86
C GLY A 95 -6.38 -4.35 6.06
N VAL A 96 -7.19 -4.07 7.08
CA VAL A 96 -8.37 -4.82 7.46
C VAL A 96 -9.53 -3.87 7.72
N THR A 97 -10.75 -4.42 7.74
CA THR A 97 -11.98 -3.74 8.19
C THR A 97 -12.59 -4.51 9.36
N ALA A 98 -13.27 -3.80 10.25
CA ALA A 98 -14.11 -4.37 11.31
C ALA A 98 -15.32 -3.43 11.46
N ASP A 99 -16.22 -3.51 10.47
CA ASP A 99 -17.32 -2.56 10.28
C ASP A 99 -18.45 -2.82 11.28
N LYS A 100 -18.77 -1.82 12.09
CA LYS A 100 -19.88 -1.79 13.05
C LYS A 100 -20.35 -0.36 13.26
N LEU A 101 -21.64 -0.17 13.52
CA LEU A 101 -22.15 1.12 13.96
C LEU A 101 -21.42 1.57 15.24
N LEU A 102 -21.23 2.88 15.41
CA LEU A 102 -20.43 3.47 16.50
C LEU A 102 -20.79 2.89 17.89
N LEU A 103 -22.07 2.80 18.21
CA LEU A 103 -22.52 2.29 19.51
C LEU A 103 -22.32 0.77 19.71
N GLN A 104 -22.04 0.03 18.64
CA GLN A 104 -21.79 -1.43 18.67
C GLN A 104 -20.31 -1.75 18.52
N MET A 105 -19.49 -0.76 18.15
CA MET A 105 -18.05 -0.95 17.93
C MET A 105 -17.35 -1.11 19.28
N THR A 106 -16.65 -2.22 19.45
CA THR A 106 -15.85 -2.46 20.66
C THR A 106 -14.46 -1.86 20.50
N GLU A 107 -13.75 -1.68 21.63
CA GLU A 107 -12.33 -1.26 21.63
C GLU A 107 -11.48 -2.23 20.77
N ALA A 108 -11.71 -3.54 20.88
CA ALA A 108 -11.01 -4.54 20.09
C ALA A 108 -11.23 -4.38 18.58
N ASP A 109 -12.47 -4.04 18.14
CA ASP A 109 -12.76 -3.76 16.73
C ASP A 109 -12.02 -2.50 16.24
N PHE A 110 -11.95 -1.48 17.09
CA PHE A 110 -11.24 -0.25 16.78
C PHE A 110 -9.74 -0.49 16.70
N ASP A 111 -9.16 -1.12 17.70
CA ASP A 111 -7.72 -1.36 17.81
C ASP A 111 -7.21 -2.27 16.70
N ALA A 112 -7.92 -3.33 16.34
CA ALA A 112 -7.53 -4.24 15.27
C ALA A 112 -7.31 -3.49 13.94
N VAL A 113 -8.17 -2.52 13.64
CA VAL A 113 -8.07 -1.70 12.42
C VAL A 113 -6.95 -0.67 12.53
N ILE A 114 -6.84 0.04 13.66
CA ILE A 114 -5.77 1.04 13.87
C ILE A 114 -4.40 0.36 13.88
N GLU A 115 -4.26 -0.79 14.53
CA GLU A 115 -2.99 -1.50 14.62
C GLU A 115 -2.50 -1.96 13.24
N THR A 116 -3.39 -2.51 12.43
CA THR A 116 -3.02 -2.99 11.11
C THR A 116 -2.80 -1.85 10.13
N ASN A 117 -3.82 -0.98 9.97
CA ASN A 117 -3.87 -0.02 8.86
C ASN A 117 -2.97 1.21 9.10
N LEU A 118 -2.85 1.67 10.34
CA LEU A 118 -2.13 2.91 10.66
C LEU A 118 -0.80 2.63 11.37
N LYS A 119 -0.81 1.90 12.49
CA LYS A 119 0.43 1.60 13.22
C LYS A 119 1.37 0.73 12.36
N GLY A 120 0.85 -0.26 11.63
CA GLY A 120 1.65 -1.09 10.71
C GLY A 120 2.35 -0.24 9.64
N ALA A 121 1.62 0.66 8.99
CA ALA A 121 2.19 1.59 8.02
C ALA A 121 3.23 2.53 8.65
N PHE A 122 3.00 3.01 9.87
CA PHE A 122 3.97 3.82 10.62
C PHE A 122 5.27 3.04 10.88
N PHE A 123 5.20 1.80 11.38
CA PHE A 123 6.39 1.02 11.70
C PHE A 123 7.18 0.64 10.45
N CYS A 124 6.52 0.19 9.38
CA CYS A 124 7.18 -0.08 8.11
C CYS A 124 7.84 1.19 7.53
N THR A 125 7.13 2.32 7.56
CA THR A 125 7.66 3.61 7.10
C THR A 125 8.89 4.03 7.92
N LYS A 126 8.83 3.92 9.25
CA LYS A 126 9.96 4.26 10.15
C LYS A 126 11.21 3.43 9.85
N ALA A 127 11.05 2.13 9.58
CA ALA A 127 12.16 1.25 9.23
C ALA A 127 12.72 1.58 7.84
N ALA A 128 11.85 1.72 6.82
CA ALA A 128 12.25 2.03 5.45
C ALA A 128 12.89 3.41 5.31
N ALA A 129 12.35 4.44 5.97
CA ALA A 129 12.88 5.79 5.92
C ALA A 129 14.34 5.86 6.37
N ARG A 130 14.74 5.06 7.37
CA ARG A 130 16.15 4.98 7.81
C ARG A 130 17.10 4.50 6.71
N LEU A 131 16.68 3.52 5.92
CA LEU A 131 17.46 3.00 4.79
C LEU A 131 17.46 4.00 3.63
N MET A 132 16.28 4.49 3.24
CA MET A 132 16.09 5.41 2.14
C MET A 132 16.82 6.75 2.35
N MET A 133 16.86 7.24 3.59
CA MET A 133 17.63 8.43 3.95
C MET A 133 19.13 8.25 3.68
N ARG A 134 19.70 7.07 3.98
CA ARG A 134 21.10 6.75 3.71
C ARG A 134 21.36 6.59 2.21
N GLN A 135 20.43 5.99 1.49
CA GLN A 135 20.48 5.84 0.02
C GLN A 135 20.32 7.20 -0.69
N ARG A 136 19.77 8.23 -0.01
CA ARG A 136 19.34 9.52 -0.58
C ARG A 136 18.33 9.33 -1.72
N TYR A 137 17.54 8.29 -1.63
CA TYR A 137 16.46 7.95 -2.54
C TYR A 137 15.42 7.08 -1.83
N GLY A 138 14.15 7.37 -2.07
CA GLY A 138 13.05 6.56 -1.59
C GLY A 138 11.69 7.03 -2.11
N ARG A 139 10.76 6.10 -2.24
CA ARG A 139 9.36 6.32 -2.61
C ARG A 139 8.48 5.59 -1.62
N ILE A 140 7.74 6.32 -0.80
CA ILE A 140 6.81 5.74 0.17
C ILE A 140 5.40 6.07 -0.29
N ILE A 141 4.59 5.05 -0.55
CA ILE A 141 3.21 5.19 -1.00
C ILE A 141 2.30 4.47 0.01
N SER A 142 1.32 5.17 0.56
CA SER A 142 0.34 4.56 1.45
C SER A 142 -1.04 4.49 0.79
N VAL A 143 -1.66 3.31 0.87
CA VAL A 143 -3.00 3.09 0.33
C VAL A 143 -4.04 3.46 1.40
N SER A 144 -4.63 4.66 1.23
CA SER A 144 -5.75 5.17 2.02
C SER A 144 -7.09 4.68 1.44
N SER A 145 -8.09 5.50 1.44
CA SER A 145 -9.43 5.29 0.86
C SER A 145 -10.17 6.63 0.78
N VAL A 146 -11.14 6.75 -0.11
CA VAL A 146 -12.12 7.86 -0.07
C VAL A 146 -12.88 7.92 1.26
N VAL A 147 -13.05 6.78 1.93
CA VAL A 147 -13.62 6.71 3.30
C VAL A 147 -12.80 7.49 4.31
N GLY A 148 -11.47 7.57 4.13
CA GLY A 148 -10.60 8.42 4.96
C GLY A 148 -10.78 9.92 4.72
N LEU A 149 -11.44 10.32 3.63
CA LEU A 149 -11.72 11.71 3.29
C LEU A 149 -13.12 12.14 3.73
N HIS A 150 -14.11 11.28 3.50
CA HIS A 150 -15.52 11.64 3.65
C HIS A 150 -16.22 10.93 4.80
N GLY A 151 -15.58 9.90 5.38
CA GLY A 151 -16.22 9.00 6.33
C GLY A 151 -17.18 8.02 5.64
N ASN A 152 -17.65 7.05 6.41
CA ASN A 152 -18.74 6.14 6.02
C ASN A 152 -19.42 5.60 7.27
N ALA A 153 -20.73 5.48 7.27
CA ALA A 153 -21.47 4.91 8.39
C ALA A 153 -21.00 3.47 8.64
N GLY A 154 -20.77 3.12 9.89
CA GLY A 154 -20.27 1.80 10.30
C GLY A 154 -18.75 1.61 10.16
N GLN A 155 -18.01 2.60 9.71
CA GLN A 155 -16.56 2.51 9.45
C GLN A 155 -15.73 3.56 10.20
N VAL A 156 -16.11 3.92 11.42
CA VAL A 156 -15.43 4.97 12.21
C VAL A 156 -13.95 4.64 12.42
N ASN A 157 -13.62 3.38 12.77
CA ASN A 157 -12.26 2.87 12.92
C ASN A 157 -11.47 2.91 11.60
N TYR A 158 -12.09 2.44 10.52
CA TYR A 158 -11.48 2.41 9.19
C TYR A 158 -11.24 3.83 8.67
N ALA A 159 -12.24 4.71 8.75
CA ALA A 159 -12.12 6.12 8.36
C ALA A 159 -10.98 6.81 9.12
N ALA A 160 -10.94 6.65 10.45
CA ALA A 160 -9.87 7.20 11.29
C ALA A 160 -8.49 6.69 10.86
N SER A 161 -8.35 5.36 10.61
CA SER A 161 -7.09 4.77 10.17
C SER A 161 -6.62 5.33 8.83
N LYS A 162 -7.55 5.45 7.86
CA LYS A 162 -7.23 5.91 6.50
C LYS A 162 -6.99 7.42 6.42
N ALA A 163 -7.69 8.22 7.22
CA ALA A 163 -7.39 9.64 7.41
C ALA A 163 -6.02 9.84 8.07
N GLY A 164 -5.69 9.04 9.07
CA GLY A 164 -4.38 9.07 9.74
C GLY A 164 -3.20 8.84 8.80
N LEU A 165 -3.34 7.97 7.80
CA LEU A 165 -2.31 7.75 6.78
C LEU A 165 -1.99 9.01 5.97
N ILE A 166 -2.99 9.85 5.69
CA ILE A 166 -2.79 11.10 4.93
C ILE A 166 -1.91 12.05 5.73
N GLY A 167 -2.22 12.23 7.02
CA GLY A 167 -1.42 13.06 7.93
C GLY A 167 0.00 12.51 8.11
N LEU A 168 0.12 11.19 8.28
CA LEU A 168 1.40 10.50 8.40
C LEU A 168 2.28 10.77 7.17
N MET A 169 1.78 10.55 5.95
CA MET A 169 2.56 10.75 4.72
C MET A 169 2.95 12.20 4.50
N LYS A 170 2.08 13.17 4.82
CA LYS A 170 2.42 14.59 4.75
C LYS A 170 3.56 14.98 5.70
N SER A 171 3.59 14.41 6.90
CA SER A 171 4.67 14.63 7.87
C SER A 171 5.98 14.02 7.41
N VAL A 172 5.95 12.75 6.97
CA VAL A 172 7.11 12.04 6.44
C VAL A 172 7.68 12.76 5.21
N ALA A 173 6.82 13.27 4.32
CA ALA A 173 7.24 14.07 3.17
C ALA A 173 8.05 15.30 3.59
N LYS A 174 7.60 16.04 4.59
CA LYS A 174 8.32 17.23 5.10
C LYS A 174 9.66 16.88 5.75
N GLU A 175 9.72 15.79 6.51
CA GLU A 175 10.94 15.37 7.22
C GLU A 175 12.04 14.87 6.26
N TYR A 176 11.66 14.17 5.18
CA TYR A 176 12.63 13.44 4.36
C TYR A 176 12.81 13.98 2.93
N ALA A 177 12.09 15.01 2.52
CA ALA A 177 12.21 15.60 1.18
C ALA A 177 13.66 16.01 0.84
N SER A 178 14.38 16.62 1.78
CA SER A 178 15.79 17.04 1.60
C SER A 178 16.76 15.85 1.44
N ARG A 179 16.28 14.65 1.67
CA ARG A 179 17.03 13.39 1.51
C ARG A 179 16.67 12.63 0.24
N GLY A 180 15.89 13.22 -0.67
CA GLY A 180 15.46 12.58 -1.92
C GLY A 180 14.37 11.53 -1.72
N VAL A 181 13.70 11.51 -0.57
CA VAL A 181 12.59 10.61 -0.26
C VAL A 181 11.27 11.32 -0.46
N THR A 182 10.38 10.76 -1.25
CA THR A 182 9.00 11.24 -1.38
C THR A 182 8.05 10.34 -0.61
N ALA A 183 6.98 10.93 -0.07
CA ALA A 183 5.92 10.19 0.62
C ALA A 183 4.56 10.70 0.15
N ASN A 184 3.76 9.81 -0.44
CA ASN A 184 2.47 10.15 -1.03
C ASN A 184 1.39 9.15 -0.58
N THR A 185 0.14 9.53 -0.80
CA THR A 185 -1.03 8.72 -0.48
C THR A 185 -1.85 8.52 -1.74
N VAL A 186 -2.34 7.30 -1.96
CA VAL A 186 -3.40 7.02 -2.93
C VAL A 186 -4.69 6.72 -2.18
N ALA A 187 -5.82 7.24 -2.64
CA ALA A 187 -7.14 7.02 -2.05
C ALA A 187 -8.06 6.33 -3.08
N PRO A 188 -8.11 4.99 -3.05
CA PRO A 188 -9.06 4.26 -3.88
C PRO A 188 -10.51 4.55 -3.47
N GLY A 189 -11.40 4.59 -4.45
CA GLY A 189 -12.84 4.53 -4.27
C GLY A 189 -13.32 3.09 -4.11
N PHE A 190 -14.44 2.77 -4.77
CA PHE A 190 -14.99 1.41 -4.79
C PHE A 190 -14.27 0.56 -5.84
N ILE A 191 -13.40 -0.34 -5.38
CA ILE A 191 -12.55 -1.21 -6.20
C ILE A 191 -13.03 -2.66 -6.11
N THR A 192 -13.18 -3.34 -7.23
CA THR A 192 -13.55 -4.76 -7.29
C THR A 192 -12.41 -5.63 -6.76
N THR A 193 -12.58 -6.20 -5.57
CA THR A 193 -11.64 -7.10 -4.88
C THR A 193 -12.43 -8.19 -4.18
N ASP A 194 -11.76 -9.22 -3.63
CA ASP A 194 -12.41 -10.24 -2.80
C ASP A 194 -13.18 -9.63 -1.63
N MET A 195 -12.66 -8.53 -1.06
CA MET A 195 -13.30 -7.81 0.05
C MET A 195 -14.63 -7.18 -0.37
N THR A 196 -14.68 -6.54 -1.54
CA THR A 196 -15.91 -5.92 -2.05
C THR A 196 -16.86 -6.94 -2.67
N ALA A 197 -16.34 -8.05 -3.19
CA ALA A 197 -17.16 -9.16 -3.71
C ALA A 197 -17.97 -9.84 -2.59
N ALA A 198 -17.47 -9.85 -1.36
CA ALA A 198 -18.16 -10.39 -0.19
C ALA A 198 -19.31 -9.51 0.34
N MET A 199 -19.45 -8.27 -0.18
CA MET A 199 -20.53 -7.35 0.23
C MET A 199 -21.90 -7.82 -0.31
N PRO A 200 -23.01 -7.56 0.42
CA PRO A 200 -24.35 -7.77 -0.10
C PRO A 200 -24.59 -7.03 -1.44
N GLU A 201 -25.33 -7.65 -2.36
CA GLU A 201 -25.54 -7.10 -3.70
C GLU A 201 -26.15 -5.69 -3.69
N ALA A 202 -27.12 -5.44 -2.80
CA ALA A 202 -27.73 -4.12 -2.64
C ALA A 202 -26.71 -3.05 -2.24
N ALA A 203 -25.75 -3.39 -1.36
CA ALA A 203 -24.70 -2.47 -0.96
C ALA A 203 -23.69 -2.20 -2.10
N ARG A 204 -23.38 -3.24 -2.89
CA ARG A 204 -22.52 -3.08 -4.09
C ARG A 204 -23.18 -2.20 -5.15
N ALA A 205 -24.48 -2.43 -5.40
CA ALA A 205 -25.26 -1.63 -6.35
C ALA A 205 -25.32 -0.15 -5.92
N ALA A 206 -25.60 0.11 -4.63
CA ALA A 206 -25.60 1.45 -4.07
C ALA A 206 -24.25 2.15 -4.20
N ALA A 207 -23.15 1.44 -3.86
CA ALA A 207 -21.80 1.97 -4.01
C ALA A 207 -21.44 2.26 -5.47
N SER A 208 -21.82 1.38 -6.40
CA SER A 208 -21.60 1.58 -7.84
C SER A 208 -22.38 2.75 -8.39
N ALA A 209 -23.62 2.96 -7.93
CA ALA A 209 -24.47 4.07 -8.35
C ALA A 209 -23.93 5.45 -7.90
N ALA A 210 -23.12 5.47 -6.82
CA ALA A 210 -22.48 6.69 -6.33
C ALA A 210 -21.22 7.09 -7.14
N ILE A 211 -20.79 6.27 -8.11
CA ILE A 211 -19.59 6.55 -8.90
C ILE A 211 -19.98 7.30 -10.18
N PRO A 212 -19.54 8.55 -10.41
CA PRO A 212 -19.83 9.29 -11.63
C PRO A 212 -19.41 8.58 -12.92
N MET A 213 -18.31 7.80 -12.91
CA MET A 213 -17.91 6.98 -14.07
C MET A 213 -18.79 5.74 -14.28
N GLY A 214 -19.79 5.48 -13.44
CA GLY A 214 -20.81 4.45 -13.61
C GLY A 214 -20.34 3.00 -13.42
N LYS A 215 -19.11 2.78 -12.97
CA LYS A 215 -18.56 1.43 -12.75
C LYS A 215 -17.51 1.43 -11.65
N PRO A 216 -17.35 0.31 -10.91
CA PRO A 216 -16.26 0.12 -9.98
C PRO A 216 -14.90 0.19 -10.69
N GLY A 217 -13.88 0.66 -9.95
CA GLY A 217 -12.49 0.55 -10.38
C GLY A 217 -11.97 -0.89 -10.22
N ARG A 218 -10.85 -1.18 -10.84
CA ARG A 218 -10.12 -2.44 -10.72
C ARG A 218 -8.85 -2.24 -9.90
N PRO A 219 -8.29 -3.28 -9.28
CA PRO A 219 -6.99 -3.21 -8.59
C PRO A 219 -5.88 -2.60 -9.46
N GLU A 220 -5.90 -2.88 -10.77
CA GLU A 220 -4.93 -2.36 -11.74
C GLU A 220 -5.00 -0.85 -11.90
N ASP A 221 -6.17 -0.24 -11.76
CA ASP A 221 -6.34 1.21 -11.83
C ASP A 221 -5.61 1.91 -10.66
N VAL A 222 -5.64 1.30 -9.47
CA VAL A 222 -4.88 1.79 -8.30
C VAL A 222 -3.38 1.49 -8.46
N ALA A 223 -3.04 0.31 -8.96
CA ALA A 223 -1.66 -0.12 -9.16
C ALA A 223 -0.92 0.79 -10.16
N ALA A 224 -1.59 1.26 -11.20
CA ALA A 224 -1.03 2.21 -12.17
C ALA A 224 -0.62 3.53 -11.49
N ALA A 225 -1.45 4.05 -10.58
CA ALA A 225 -1.13 5.24 -9.81
C ALA A 225 0.05 5.00 -8.83
N ILE A 226 0.11 3.82 -8.19
CA ILE A 226 1.23 3.42 -7.34
C ILE A 226 2.53 3.35 -8.17
N ALA A 227 2.52 2.69 -9.32
CA ALA A 227 3.68 2.58 -10.20
C ALA A 227 4.15 3.95 -10.70
N PHE A 228 3.22 4.85 -11.07
CA PHE A 228 3.53 6.24 -11.41
C PHE A 228 4.28 6.94 -10.26
N LEU A 229 3.74 6.90 -9.03
CA LEU A 229 4.36 7.56 -7.87
C LEU A 229 5.70 6.90 -7.45
N ALA A 230 5.91 5.62 -7.75
CA ALA A 230 7.15 4.89 -7.53
C ALA A 230 8.23 5.23 -8.57
N GLY A 231 7.88 5.89 -9.66
CA GLY A 231 8.77 6.22 -10.76
C GLY A 231 9.90 7.19 -10.38
N GLU A 232 10.96 7.20 -11.17
CA GLU A 232 12.08 8.14 -10.97
C GLU A 232 11.67 9.57 -11.33
N ARG A 233 10.87 9.73 -12.37
CA ARG A 233 10.42 11.03 -12.90
C ARG A 233 9.46 11.78 -11.97
N THR A 234 8.96 11.14 -10.93
CA THR A 234 8.02 11.72 -9.94
C THR A 234 8.72 12.27 -8.69
N GLY A 235 10.03 12.47 -8.73
CA GLY A 235 10.83 12.91 -7.59
C GLY A 235 10.46 14.29 -7.01
N TYR A 236 9.64 15.08 -7.71
CA TYR A 236 9.13 16.37 -7.21
C TYR A 236 7.69 16.31 -6.69
N ILE A 237 7.08 15.11 -6.68
CA ILE A 237 5.74 14.86 -6.15
C ILE A 237 5.87 14.26 -4.75
N THR A 238 5.55 15.05 -3.71
CA THR A 238 5.59 14.58 -2.32
C THR A 238 4.51 15.24 -1.47
N GLY A 239 4.03 14.56 -0.45
CA GLY A 239 2.95 15.00 0.44
C GLY A 239 1.58 15.03 -0.22
N GLN A 240 1.43 14.45 -1.41
CA GLN A 240 0.20 14.50 -2.18
C GLN A 240 -0.75 13.35 -1.84
N LEU A 241 -2.03 13.62 -2.04
CA LEU A 241 -3.10 12.64 -2.04
C LEU A 241 -3.69 12.57 -3.44
N LEU A 242 -3.65 11.37 -4.03
CA LEU A 242 -4.24 11.09 -5.34
C LEU A 242 -5.45 10.16 -5.17
N CYS A 243 -6.64 10.63 -5.56
CA CYS A 243 -7.84 9.81 -5.57
C CYS A 243 -7.91 8.98 -6.85
N ILE A 244 -8.26 7.70 -6.71
CA ILE A 244 -8.52 6.77 -7.82
C ILE A 244 -9.90 6.18 -7.57
N ASP A 245 -10.94 6.92 -7.87
CA ASP A 245 -12.27 6.69 -7.35
C ASP A 245 -13.41 6.89 -8.37
N GLY A 246 -13.09 7.16 -9.63
CA GLY A 246 -14.06 7.39 -10.67
C GLY A 246 -14.95 8.63 -10.43
N GLY A 247 -14.47 9.57 -9.60
CA GLY A 247 -15.20 10.78 -9.23
C GLY A 247 -16.09 10.63 -7.99
N MET A 248 -16.02 9.49 -7.28
CA MET A 248 -16.87 9.22 -6.10
C MET A 248 -16.64 10.21 -4.96
N GLY A 249 -15.46 10.79 -4.86
CA GLY A 249 -15.06 11.73 -3.80
C GLY A 249 -15.10 13.20 -4.22
N MET A 250 -15.76 13.54 -5.32
CA MET A 250 -15.93 14.94 -5.75
C MET A 250 -17.07 15.64 -5.02
#